data_bc8bbb213fb8fbc44021b152b7f328ea
#
_entry.id   bc8bbb213fb8fbc44021b152b7f328ea
#
_cell.length_a   1.000
_cell.length_b   1.000
_cell.length_c   1.000
_cell.angle_alpha   90.00
_cell.angle_beta   90.00
_cell.angle_gamma   90.00
#
_symmetry.space_group_name_H-M   'P 1'
#
loop_
_entity.id
_entity.type
_entity.pdbx_description
1 polymer ?
#
loop_
_entity_poly.entity_id
_entity_poly.type
_entity_poly.pdbx_seq_one_letter_code
_entity_poly.pdbx_strand_id
1 'polypeptide(L)'
;VGKQLEWIEKLFLNHYSKELLKKKMVKKVILAKNVTYCYRLGSNDLAERERDYFSNIANTLIFSHGDASVEDLTNEDLFEIKNDLHKWMLTEKLVDDYPVAELEDFLSVTDYSKTLSADYYEEWMAEGWLGRLANSEEAAKSEDIRTYVEMIITTPREMLEIDVNSISYPDPLFWVIRDYDYAGFLHPSMDVAGNIKKKYDLIVAAFKDWGVDLPVIGELYYE
;
A
#
# COMPACT_ATOMS: atom_id res chain seq x y z
N VAL A 1 5.52 -25.35 -9.76
CA VAL A 1 5.64 -24.27 -10.78
C VAL A 1 4.26 -23.80 -11.24
N GLY A 2 3.33 -24.68 -11.66
CA GLY A 2 2.01 -24.25 -12.16
C GLY A 2 1.20 -23.49 -11.11
N LYS A 3 1.10 -24.01 -9.90
CA LYS A 3 0.38 -23.36 -8.80
C LYS A 3 1.04 -22.04 -8.35
N GLN A 4 2.36 -22.00 -8.28
CA GLN A 4 3.11 -20.80 -7.95
C GLN A 4 2.86 -19.68 -8.99
N LEU A 5 2.77 -20.02 -10.27
CA LEU A 5 2.44 -19.05 -11.32
C LEU A 5 1.00 -18.56 -11.17
N GLU A 6 0.05 -19.46 -10.92
CA GLU A 6 -1.35 -19.10 -10.66
C GLU A 6 -1.49 -18.13 -9.47
N TRP A 7 -0.71 -18.37 -8.41
CA TRP A 7 -0.67 -17.49 -7.25
C TRP A 7 -0.17 -16.09 -7.60
N ILE A 8 0.96 -15.98 -8.29
CA ILE A 8 1.53 -14.69 -8.69
C ILE A 8 0.56 -13.90 -9.59
N GLU A 9 -0.14 -14.59 -10.47
CA GLU A 9 -1.16 -13.97 -11.32
C GLU A 9 -2.31 -13.41 -10.48
N LYS A 10 -2.85 -14.20 -9.56
CA LYS A 10 -3.96 -13.77 -8.71
C LYS A 10 -3.58 -12.69 -7.71
N LEU A 11 -2.44 -12.87 -7.02
CA LEU A 11 -1.98 -11.96 -5.98
C LEU A 11 -1.53 -10.62 -6.53
N PHE A 12 -1.00 -10.59 -7.76
CA PHE A 12 -0.24 -9.45 -8.20
C PHE A 12 -0.48 -9.05 -9.66
N LEU A 13 -0.17 -9.93 -10.64
CA LEU A 13 -0.08 -9.51 -12.03
C LEU A 13 -1.42 -9.07 -12.63
N ASN A 14 -2.52 -9.70 -12.26
CA ASN A 14 -3.85 -9.43 -12.80
C ASN A 14 -4.44 -8.07 -12.36
N HIS A 15 -3.80 -7.39 -11.42
CA HIS A 15 -4.25 -6.09 -10.89
C HIS A 15 -3.67 -4.89 -11.65
N TYR A 16 -2.84 -5.14 -12.67
CA TYR A 16 -2.22 -4.09 -13.47
C TYR A 16 -2.52 -4.27 -14.95
N SER A 17 -2.70 -3.18 -15.66
CA SER A 17 -2.83 -3.24 -17.12
C SER A 17 -1.54 -3.79 -17.76
N LYS A 18 -1.69 -4.45 -18.91
CA LYS A 18 -0.53 -4.98 -19.66
C LYS A 18 0.45 -3.87 -20.08
N GLU A 19 -0.07 -2.67 -20.29
CA GLU A 19 0.71 -1.49 -20.65
C GLU A 19 1.60 -1.05 -19.49
N LEU A 20 1.06 -0.96 -18.26
CA LEU A 20 1.83 -0.67 -17.05
C LEU A 20 2.89 -1.73 -16.79
N LEU A 21 2.48 -3.01 -16.87
CA LEU A 21 3.42 -4.12 -16.70
C LEU A 21 4.58 -4.08 -17.69
N LYS A 22 4.37 -3.69 -18.93
CA LYS A 22 5.41 -3.58 -19.95
C LYS A 22 6.29 -2.35 -19.80
N LYS A 23 5.73 -1.24 -19.33
CA LYS A 23 6.41 0.05 -19.29
C LYS A 23 7.48 0.12 -18.20
N LYS A 24 7.17 -0.39 -16.99
CA LYS A 24 8.03 -0.23 -15.82
C LYS A 24 8.31 -1.51 -15.04
N MET A 25 7.67 -2.59 -15.43
CA MET A 25 7.75 -3.82 -14.68
C MET A 25 8.98 -4.64 -14.95
N VAL A 26 9.13 -5.45 -13.99
CA VAL A 26 9.79 -6.71 -13.93
C VAL A 26 9.87 -7.33 -15.32
N LYS A 27 10.99 -7.19 -15.95
CA LYS A 27 11.25 -7.85 -17.25
C LYS A 27 11.39 -9.35 -17.06
N LYS A 28 11.55 -9.80 -15.82
CA LYS A 28 11.79 -11.19 -15.49
C LYS A 28 11.16 -11.54 -14.15
N VAL A 29 10.36 -12.61 -14.15
CA VAL A 29 9.88 -13.27 -12.94
C VAL A 29 10.65 -14.57 -12.81
N ILE A 30 11.26 -14.81 -11.65
CA ILE A 30 11.96 -16.03 -11.29
C ILE A 30 11.14 -16.73 -10.21
N LEU A 31 10.75 -17.96 -10.48
CA LEU A 31 10.10 -18.82 -9.50
C LEU A 31 11.18 -19.63 -8.78
N ALA A 32 11.36 -19.36 -7.51
CA ALA A 32 12.34 -20.02 -6.66
C ALA A 32 11.65 -20.94 -5.65
N LYS A 33 12.35 -21.95 -5.17
CA LYS A 33 11.87 -22.78 -4.08
C LYS A 33 11.79 -21.97 -2.81
N ASN A 34 12.92 -21.38 -2.43
CA ASN A 34 13.05 -20.49 -1.28
C ASN A 34 13.85 -19.24 -1.67
N VAL A 35 13.54 -18.14 -1.02
CA VAL A 35 14.28 -16.88 -1.11
C VAL A 35 14.80 -16.54 0.27
N THR A 36 16.11 -16.45 0.43
CA THR A 36 16.75 -16.09 1.69
C THR A 36 17.52 -14.79 1.53
N TYR A 37 17.28 -13.87 2.43
CA TYR A 37 17.99 -12.59 2.52
C TYR A 37 18.99 -12.62 3.66
N CYS A 38 20.25 -12.35 3.33
CA CYS A 38 21.32 -12.25 4.33
C CYS A 38 21.53 -10.78 4.71
N TYR A 39 21.50 -10.46 5.98
CA TYR A 39 21.77 -9.12 6.50
C TYR A 39 22.75 -9.17 7.67
N ARG A 40 23.46 -8.07 7.91
CA ARG A 40 24.43 -7.98 9.02
C ARG A 40 23.74 -7.50 10.29
N LEU A 41 23.90 -8.29 11.36
CA LEU A 41 23.62 -7.89 12.73
C LEU A 41 24.93 -7.43 13.38
N GLY A 42 25.32 -6.15 13.18
CA GLY A 42 26.62 -5.65 13.69
C GLY A 42 27.80 -5.96 12.78
N SER A 43 29.02 -5.92 13.31
CA SER A 43 30.25 -5.97 12.50
C SER A 43 30.62 -7.36 11.95
N ASN A 44 30.17 -8.44 12.57
CA ASN A 44 30.63 -9.80 12.24
C ASN A 44 29.53 -10.86 12.11
N ASP A 45 28.30 -10.58 12.49
CA ASP A 45 27.24 -11.57 12.47
C ASP A 45 26.37 -11.42 11.22
N LEU A 46 26.26 -12.49 10.44
CA LEU A 46 25.28 -12.60 9.35
C LEU A 46 24.06 -13.32 9.88
N ALA A 47 22.89 -12.70 9.69
CA ALA A 47 21.60 -13.35 9.92
C ALA A 47 20.91 -13.61 8.57
N GLU A 48 20.15 -14.68 8.53
CA GLU A 48 19.36 -15.07 7.37
C GLU A 48 17.88 -14.94 7.72
N ARG A 49 17.10 -14.44 6.78
CA ARG A 49 15.65 -14.38 6.87
C ARG A 49 15.04 -14.88 5.57
N GLU A 50 14.12 -15.79 5.66
CA GLU A 50 13.30 -16.18 4.53
C GLU A 50 12.37 -15.03 4.11
N ARG A 51 12.10 -14.94 2.82
CA ARG A 51 11.22 -13.96 2.23
C ARG A 51 10.34 -14.59 1.16
N ASP A 52 9.14 -14.06 1.04
CA ASP A 52 8.16 -14.51 0.06
C ASP A 52 8.52 -14.05 -1.35
N TYR A 53 9.19 -12.91 -1.45
CA TYR A 53 9.68 -12.37 -2.71
C TYR A 53 10.96 -11.54 -2.51
N PHE A 54 11.66 -11.31 -3.61
CA PHE A 54 12.82 -10.42 -3.66
C PHE A 54 12.86 -9.65 -4.99
N SER A 55 13.12 -8.34 -4.95
CA SER A 55 13.04 -7.46 -6.11
C SER A 55 14.23 -6.51 -6.28
N ASN A 56 15.34 -6.75 -5.59
CA ASN A 56 16.49 -5.83 -5.56
C ASN A 56 17.42 -5.92 -6.78
N ILE A 57 17.12 -6.80 -7.73
CA ILE A 57 17.85 -6.90 -9.00
C ILE A 57 17.04 -6.19 -10.06
N ALA A 58 17.65 -5.25 -10.78
CA ALA A 58 17.00 -4.42 -11.78
C ALA A 58 15.97 -5.17 -12.63
N ASN A 59 14.70 -4.78 -12.49
CA ASN A 59 13.58 -5.32 -13.24
C ASN A 59 13.38 -6.85 -13.11
N THR A 60 13.72 -7.44 -11.97
CA THR A 60 13.49 -8.86 -11.69
C THR A 60 12.73 -9.03 -10.38
N LEU A 61 11.64 -9.77 -10.44
CA LEU A 61 10.90 -10.26 -9.28
C LEU A 61 11.26 -11.73 -9.06
N ILE A 62 11.74 -12.09 -7.90
CA ILE A 62 11.96 -13.48 -7.50
C ILE A 62 10.89 -13.82 -6.49
N PHE A 63 10.10 -14.82 -6.78
CA PHE A 63 9.00 -15.26 -5.94
C PHE A 63 9.32 -16.63 -5.33
N SER A 64 9.15 -16.75 -4.02
CA SER A 64 9.40 -17.97 -3.24
C SER A 64 8.27 -18.99 -3.40
N HIS A 65 8.21 -19.97 -2.51
CA HIS A 65 7.18 -21.00 -2.45
C HIS A 65 7.10 -21.90 -3.71
N GLY A 66 8.26 -22.22 -4.31
CA GLY A 66 8.33 -23.08 -5.51
C GLY A 66 8.11 -24.57 -5.25
N ASP A 67 7.93 -24.94 -3.99
CA ASP A 67 7.56 -26.30 -3.55
C ASP A 67 6.08 -26.40 -3.15
N ALA A 68 5.70 -27.42 -2.41
CA ALA A 68 4.33 -27.62 -1.95
C ALA A 68 3.87 -26.59 -0.91
N SER A 69 4.78 -25.81 -0.31
CA SER A 69 4.46 -24.81 0.73
C SER A 69 3.51 -23.72 0.26
N VAL A 70 3.43 -23.44 -1.04
CA VAL A 70 2.42 -22.53 -1.59
C VAL A 70 0.97 -22.96 -1.30
N GLU A 71 0.75 -24.24 -1.06
CA GLU A 71 -0.58 -24.79 -0.75
C GLU A 71 -0.94 -24.69 0.73
N ASP A 72 0.07 -24.43 1.57
CA ASP A 72 -0.06 -24.33 3.02
C ASP A 72 -0.24 -22.85 3.48
N LEU A 73 -0.15 -21.88 2.56
CA LEU A 73 -0.35 -20.47 2.87
C LEU A 73 -1.80 -20.20 3.32
N THR A 74 -1.91 -19.54 4.46
CA THR A 74 -3.21 -19.08 5.00
C THR A 74 -3.67 -17.80 4.29
N ASN A 75 -4.91 -17.39 4.50
CA ASN A 75 -5.39 -16.08 4.01
C ASN A 75 -4.60 -14.92 4.62
N GLU A 76 -4.19 -15.03 5.90
CA GLU A 76 -3.35 -14.05 6.56
C GLU A 76 -1.97 -13.91 5.87
N ASP A 77 -1.30 -15.05 5.59
CA ASP A 77 -0.03 -15.05 4.84
C ASP A 77 -0.20 -14.38 3.46
N LEU A 78 -1.29 -14.71 2.77
CA LEU A 78 -1.59 -14.17 1.44
C LEU A 78 -1.91 -12.68 1.48
N PHE A 79 -2.58 -12.22 2.52
CA PHE A 79 -2.86 -10.81 2.75
C PHE A 79 -1.58 -10.01 2.98
N GLU A 80 -0.65 -10.53 3.80
CA GLU A 80 0.65 -9.90 4.04
C GLU A 80 1.51 -9.86 2.77
N ILE A 81 1.64 -10.99 2.07
CA ILE A 81 2.40 -11.07 0.81
C ILE A 81 1.84 -10.11 -0.24
N LYS A 82 0.52 -10.07 -0.39
CA LYS A 82 -0.18 -9.15 -1.28
C LYS A 82 0.13 -7.69 -0.93
N ASN A 83 0.00 -7.32 0.34
CA ASN A 83 0.27 -5.97 0.82
C ASN A 83 1.70 -5.55 0.47
N ASP A 84 2.67 -6.37 0.78
CA ASP A 84 4.08 -6.10 0.52
C ASP A 84 4.40 -5.96 -0.97
N LEU A 85 3.85 -6.85 -1.82
CA LEU A 85 4.07 -6.81 -3.27
C LEU A 85 3.48 -5.55 -3.90
N HIS A 86 2.24 -5.21 -3.55
CA HIS A 86 1.57 -4.04 -4.11
C HIS A 86 2.16 -2.73 -3.57
N LYS A 87 2.52 -2.69 -2.29
CA LYS A 87 3.24 -1.56 -1.70
C LYS A 87 4.55 -1.33 -2.43
N TRP A 88 5.39 -2.36 -2.57
CA TRP A 88 6.63 -2.27 -3.35
C TRP A 88 6.39 -1.76 -4.78
N MET A 89 5.40 -2.30 -5.47
CA MET A 89 5.11 -1.90 -6.84
C MET A 89 4.62 -0.47 -6.94
N LEU A 90 3.61 -0.10 -6.17
CA LEU A 90 2.94 1.18 -6.28
C LEU A 90 3.72 2.30 -5.61
N THR A 91 4.29 2.09 -4.42
CA THR A 91 4.92 3.17 -3.66
C THR A 91 6.43 3.32 -3.89
N GLU A 92 7.07 2.36 -4.60
CA GLU A 92 8.49 2.44 -4.91
C GLU A 92 8.80 2.43 -6.41
N LYS A 93 8.10 1.57 -7.20
CA LYS A 93 8.43 1.40 -8.63
C LYS A 93 7.66 2.31 -9.55
N LEU A 94 6.40 2.56 -9.26
CA LEU A 94 5.50 3.35 -10.10
C LEU A 94 5.33 4.80 -9.62
N VAL A 95 5.95 5.20 -8.52
CA VAL A 95 5.77 6.55 -7.94
C VAL A 95 6.04 7.69 -8.92
N ASP A 96 7.07 7.54 -9.76
CA ASP A 96 7.45 8.54 -10.78
C ASP A 96 6.50 8.56 -12.00
N ASP A 97 5.60 7.59 -12.10
CA ASP A 97 4.66 7.45 -13.23
C ASP A 97 3.21 7.67 -12.82
N TYR A 98 2.98 8.11 -11.61
CA TYR A 98 1.62 8.39 -11.14
C TYR A 98 0.90 9.34 -12.10
N PRO A 99 -0.43 9.20 -12.26
CA PRO A 99 -1.23 10.05 -13.14
C PRO A 99 -1.42 11.44 -12.51
N VAL A 100 -0.33 12.23 -12.41
CA VAL A 100 -0.31 13.50 -11.67
C VAL A 100 -1.29 14.52 -12.25
N ALA A 101 -1.51 14.51 -13.57
CA ALA A 101 -2.48 15.41 -14.20
C ALA A 101 -3.92 15.12 -13.73
N GLU A 102 -4.24 13.84 -13.51
CA GLU A 102 -5.54 13.38 -13.02
C GLU A 102 -5.67 13.54 -11.49
N LEU A 103 -4.57 13.88 -10.80
CA LEU A 103 -4.52 14.10 -9.36
C LEU A 103 -4.55 15.59 -8.95
N GLU A 104 -4.74 16.53 -9.88
CA GLU A 104 -4.84 17.96 -9.56
C GLU A 104 -5.95 18.25 -8.54
N ASP A 105 -7.13 17.67 -8.72
CA ASP A 105 -8.26 17.83 -7.81
C ASP A 105 -7.97 17.24 -6.42
N PHE A 106 -7.29 16.09 -6.34
CA PHE A 106 -6.81 15.49 -5.10
C PHE A 106 -5.85 16.42 -4.37
N LEU A 107 -4.87 16.97 -5.08
CA LEU A 107 -3.86 17.86 -4.51
C LEU A 107 -4.44 19.22 -4.10
N SER A 108 -5.52 19.67 -4.73
CA SER A 108 -6.18 20.94 -4.40
C SER A 108 -6.95 20.94 -3.09
N VAL A 109 -7.22 19.77 -2.50
CA VAL A 109 -7.96 19.66 -1.24
C VAL A 109 -7.13 20.16 -0.05
N THR A 110 -5.81 19.97 -0.09
CA THR A 110 -4.87 20.28 0.99
C THR A 110 -4.02 21.50 0.64
N ASP A 111 -3.84 22.43 1.59
CA ASP A 111 -2.90 23.55 1.45
C ASP A 111 -1.48 23.12 1.88
N TYR A 112 -0.69 22.64 0.93
CA TYR A 112 0.69 22.19 1.18
C TYR A 112 1.70 23.31 1.44
N SER A 113 1.30 24.60 1.31
CA SER A 113 2.16 25.72 1.65
C SER A 113 2.31 25.93 3.16
N LYS A 114 1.43 25.34 3.95
CA LYS A 114 1.48 25.43 5.39
C LYS A 114 2.65 24.62 5.93
N THR A 115 3.38 25.25 6.87
CA THR A 115 4.40 24.53 7.65
C THR A 115 3.70 23.54 8.57
N LEU A 116 3.90 22.26 8.31
CA LEU A 116 3.29 21.19 9.07
C LEU A 116 4.21 20.83 10.23
N SER A 117 3.69 20.93 11.43
CA SER A 117 4.36 20.51 12.66
C SER A 117 3.62 19.31 13.25
N ALA A 118 4.34 18.39 13.86
CA ALA A 118 3.75 17.21 14.49
C ALA A 118 2.70 17.56 15.57
N ASP A 119 2.74 18.78 16.08
CA ASP A 119 1.82 19.26 17.10
C ASP A 119 0.40 19.59 16.56
N TYR A 120 0.22 19.56 15.22
CA TYR A 120 -1.04 19.96 14.55
C TYR A 120 -1.64 18.82 13.71
N TYR A 121 -1.48 17.58 14.15
CA TYR A 121 -1.93 16.41 13.39
C TYR A 121 -3.45 16.42 13.10
N GLU A 122 -4.27 16.86 14.05
CA GLU A 122 -5.72 16.96 13.86
C GLU A 122 -6.10 18.01 12.81
N GLU A 123 -5.35 19.14 12.74
CA GLU A 123 -5.56 20.17 11.73
C GLU A 123 -5.23 19.65 10.33
N TRP A 124 -4.21 18.81 10.20
CA TRP A 124 -3.82 18.21 8.92
C TRP A 124 -4.84 17.19 8.43
N MET A 125 -5.32 16.36 9.32
CA MET A 125 -6.40 15.42 9.00
C MET A 125 -7.66 16.16 8.56
N ALA A 126 -7.99 17.28 9.21
CA ALA A 126 -9.12 18.11 8.79
C ALA A 126 -8.93 18.69 7.35
N GLU A 127 -7.70 18.88 6.90
CA GLU A 127 -7.37 19.25 5.52
C GLU A 127 -7.21 18.04 4.58
N GLY A 128 -7.43 16.83 5.08
CA GLY A 128 -7.31 15.60 4.32
C GLY A 128 -5.87 15.14 4.08
N TRP A 129 -4.90 15.67 4.84
CA TRP A 129 -3.54 15.18 4.74
C TRP A 129 -3.29 14.00 5.67
N LEU A 130 -2.76 12.90 5.11
CA LEU A 130 -2.35 11.69 5.85
C LEU A 130 -0.84 11.41 5.73
N GLY A 131 -0.12 12.19 4.92
CA GLY A 131 1.30 12.01 4.65
C GLY A 131 2.20 12.32 5.86
N ARG A 132 3.47 11.96 5.72
CA ARG A 132 4.51 12.28 6.71
C ARG A 132 5.04 13.70 6.49
N LEU A 133 5.71 14.24 7.52
CA LEU A 133 6.46 15.48 7.41
C LEU A 133 7.43 15.45 6.23
N ALA A 134 7.37 16.48 5.40
CA ALA A 134 8.22 16.62 4.23
C ALA A 134 8.97 17.95 4.24
N ASN A 135 10.14 17.98 3.61
CA ASN A 135 11.02 19.15 3.60
C ASN A 135 10.65 20.21 2.55
N SER A 136 9.68 19.93 1.70
CA SER A 136 9.20 20.80 0.64
C SER A 136 7.76 20.49 0.27
N GLU A 137 7.09 21.43 -0.36
CA GLU A 137 5.72 21.26 -0.86
C GLU A 137 5.61 20.10 -1.87
N GLU A 138 6.58 19.95 -2.78
CA GLU A 138 6.60 18.84 -3.73
C GLU A 138 6.75 17.48 -3.04
N ALA A 139 7.64 17.39 -2.06
CA ALA A 139 7.81 16.19 -1.27
C ALA A 139 6.55 15.87 -0.45
N ALA A 140 5.87 16.88 0.07
CA ALA A 140 4.62 16.74 0.80
C ALA A 140 3.49 16.17 -0.09
N LYS A 141 3.34 16.70 -1.30
CA LYS A 141 2.37 16.22 -2.29
C LYS A 141 2.63 14.77 -2.68
N SER A 142 3.89 14.44 -2.94
CA SER A 142 4.29 13.07 -3.30
C SER A 142 4.04 12.08 -2.15
N GLU A 143 4.38 12.47 -0.93
CA GLU A 143 4.18 11.64 0.25
C GLU A 143 2.71 11.43 0.57
N ASP A 144 1.88 12.45 0.37
CA ASP A 144 0.45 12.37 0.58
C ASP A 144 -0.22 11.39 -0.41
N ILE A 145 0.11 11.47 -1.70
CA ILE A 145 -0.35 10.49 -2.70
C ILE A 145 0.07 9.07 -2.29
N ARG A 146 1.35 8.87 -1.93
CA ARG A 146 1.87 7.57 -1.52
C ARG A 146 1.14 7.01 -0.31
N THR A 147 0.87 7.85 0.68
CA THR A 147 0.16 7.45 1.90
C THR A 147 -1.26 7.01 1.60
N TYR A 148 -1.99 7.74 0.76
CA TYR A 148 -3.33 7.30 0.33
C TYR A 148 -3.30 6.01 -0.46
N VAL A 149 -2.36 5.86 -1.39
CA VAL A 149 -2.18 4.60 -2.14
C VAL A 149 -1.90 3.45 -1.16
N GLU A 150 -0.95 3.61 -0.24
CA GLU A 150 -0.62 2.59 0.76
C GLU A 150 -1.84 2.23 1.62
N MET A 151 -2.53 3.23 2.15
CA MET A 151 -3.74 3.03 2.96
C MET A 151 -4.78 2.18 2.22
N ILE A 152 -5.07 2.52 0.97
CA ILE A 152 -6.14 1.87 0.20
C ILE A 152 -5.79 0.42 -0.16
N ILE A 153 -4.54 0.15 -0.54
CA ILE A 153 -4.14 -1.21 -0.96
C ILE A 153 -3.88 -2.16 0.20
N THR A 154 -3.66 -1.63 1.40
CA THR A 154 -3.37 -2.45 2.59
C THR A 154 -4.55 -2.58 3.55
N THR A 155 -5.63 -1.84 3.33
CA THR A 155 -6.76 -1.79 4.27
C THR A 155 -8.08 -1.91 3.52
N PRO A 156 -8.89 -2.93 3.81
CA PRO A 156 -10.23 -3.06 3.26
C PRO A 156 -11.10 -1.85 3.59
N ARG A 157 -12.02 -1.53 2.70
CA ARG A 157 -12.87 -0.35 2.86
C ARG A 157 -13.71 -0.39 4.13
N GLU A 158 -14.23 -1.55 4.51
CA GLU A 158 -15.01 -1.70 5.75
C GLU A 158 -14.20 -1.32 6.99
N MET A 159 -12.88 -1.60 6.99
CA MET A 159 -11.99 -1.21 8.09
C MET A 159 -11.67 0.28 8.06
N LEU A 160 -11.63 0.91 6.90
CA LEU A 160 -11.48 2.37 6.78
C LEU A 160 -12.74 3.14 7.22
N GLU A 161 -13.91 2.50 7.16
CA GLU A 161 -15.21 3.08 7.55
C GLU A 161 -15.71 2.61 8.93
N ILE A 162 -14.93 1.77 9.64
CA ILE A 162 -15.36 1.15 10.89
C ILE A 162 -15.60 2.17 11.99
N ASP A 163 -16.68 1.97 12.78
CA ASP A 163 -16.95 2.75 13.98
C ASP A 163 -16.22 2.14 15.19
N VAL A 164 -15.74 2.98 16.09
CA VAL A 164 -15.09 2.63 17.36
C VAL A 164 -15.79 1.56 18.17
N ASN A 165 -17.11 1.55 18.16
CA ASN A 165 -17.91 0.62 18.95
C ASN A 165 -18.01 -0.78 18.34
N SER A 166 -17.46 -0.99 17.15
CA SER A 166 -17.57 -2.24 16.39
C SER A 166 -16.39 -3.17 16.56
N ILE A 167 -15.26 -2.68 17.10
CA ILE A 167 -14.02 -3.44 17.23
C ILE A 167 -13.80 -3.88 18.66
N SER A 168 -13.74 -5.20 18.90
CA SER A 168 -13.32 -5.77 20.17
C SER A 168 -11.80 -5.87 20.34
N TYR A 169 -11.02 -5.74 19.25
CA TYR A 169 -9.56 -5.78 19.25
C TYR A 169 -8.97 -4.98 18.08
N PRO A 170 -8.02 -4.04 18.32
CA PRO A 170 -7.39 -3.30 17.25
C PRO A 170 -6.36 -4.16 16.54
N ASP A 171 -6.49 -4.28 15.24
CA ASP A 171 -5.43 -4.82 14.41
C ASP A 171 -4.40 -3.71 14.10
N PRO A 172 -3.10 -3.91 14.44
CA PRO A 172 -2.06 -2.93 14.17
C PRO A 172 -1.74 -2.72 12.69
N LEU A 173 -2.27 -3.55 11.80
CA LEU A 173 -2.03 -3.49 10.36
C LEU A 173 -2.92 -2.47 9.65
N PHE A 174 -4.02 -2.04 10.29
CA PHE A 174 -4.99 -1.15 9.66
C PHE A 174 -4.78 0.32 10.01
N TRP A 175 -5.16 1.20 9.09
CA TRP A 175 -5.18 2.64 9.26
C TRP A 175 -6.33 3.08 10.17
N VAL A 176 -6.15 2.79 11.45
CA VAL A 176 -7.05 3.17 12.53
C VAL A 176 -6.25 3.85 13.63
N ILE A 177 -6.82 4.86 14.28
CA ILE A 177 -6.17 5.54 15.40
C ILE A 177 -6.31 4.69 16.67
N ARG A 178 -5.18 4.56 17.38
CA ARG A 178 -5.07 3.81 18.62
C ARG A 178 -5.08 4.74 19.81
N ASP A 179 -6.22 5.21 20.25
CA ASP A 179 -6.36 5.74 21.60
C ASP A 179 -7.78 5.49 22.09
N TYR A 180 -7.96 4.39 22.79
CA TYR A 180 -9.19 3.95 23.48
C TYR A 180 -10.48 3.90 22.64
N ASP A 181 -10.52 4.67 21.56
CA ASP A 181 -11.62 4.75 20.58
C ASP A 181 -11.05 4.58 19.18
N TYR A 182 -11.37 3.48 18.51
CA TYR A 182 -10.88 3.14 17.19
C TYR A 182 -11.93 3.45 16.12
N ALA A 183 -11.60 4.35 15.22
CA ALA A 183 -12.38 4.56 14.01
C ALA A 183 -11.46 4.56 12.78
N GLY A 184 -11.96 4.02 11.68
CA GLY A 184 -11.25 4.07 10.41
C GLY A 184 -11.14 5.51 9.89
N PHE A 185 -10.14 5.78 9.06
CA PHE A 185 -9.88 7.14 8.54
C PHE A 185 -11.03 7.72 7.70
N LEU A 186 -11.90 6.89 7.13
CA LEU A 186 -13.08 7.35 6.39
C LEU A 186 -14.34 7.46 7.27
N HIS A 187 -14.25 7.08 8.55
CA HIS A 187 -15.37 7.22 9.46
C HIS A 187 -15.61 8.71 9.79
N PRO A 188 -16.88 9.19 9.87
CA PRO A 188 -17.19 10.60 10.11
C PRO A 188 -16.62 11.20 11.41
N SER A 189 -16.30 10.38 12.42
CA SER A 189 -15.64 10.84 13.64
C SER A 189 -14.17 11.20 13.43
N MET A 190 -13.54 10.60 12.40
CA MET A 190 -12.15 10.86 12.02
C MET A 190 -12.08 11.91 10.91
N ASP A 191 -12.85 11.71 9.85
CA ASP A 191 -12.94 12.63 8.70
C ASP A 191 -14.06 13.67 8.93
N VAL A 192 -13.92 14.46 9.97
CA VAL A 192 -14.93 15.47 10.37
C VAL A 192 -15.23 16.46 9.25
N ALA A 193 -14.22 16.83 8.48
CA ALA A 193 -14.36 17.78 7.37
C ALA A 193 -14.78 17.10 6.05
N GLY A 194 -14.75 15.76 5.96
CA GLY A 194 -15.01 14.99 4.75
C GLY A 194 -13.91 15.09 3.69
N ASN A 195 -12.76 15.64 4.03
CA ASN A 195 -11.65 15.86 3.10
C ASN A 195 -10.85 14.58 2.83
N ILE A 196 -10.71 13.70 3.84
CA ILE A 196 -10.05 12.39 3.66
C ILE A 196 -10.85 11.55 2.67
N LYS A 197 -12.18 11.44 2.88
CA LYS A 197 -13.05 10.71 1.97
C LYS A 197 -13.06 11.32 0.56
N LYS A 198 -13.10 12.63 0.44
CA LYS A 198 -13.03 13.32 -0.85
C LYS A 198 -11.74 12.95 -1.59
N LYS A 199 -10.59 12.98 -0.91
CA LYS A 199 -9.30 12.60 -1.50
C LYS A 199 -9.25 11.11 -1.85
N TYR A 200 -9.80 10.25 -0.99
CA TYR A 200 -9.94 8.83 -1.27
C TYR A 200 -10.70 8.59 -2.59
N ASP A 201 -11.87 9.22 -2.76
CA ASP A 201 -12.70 9.04 -3.95
C ASP A 201 -11.96 9.55 -5.22
N LEU A 202 -11.24 10.67 -5.13
CA LEU A 202 -10.48 11.25 -6.23
C LEU A 202 -9.29 10.36 -6.65
N ILE A 203 -8.50 9.88 -5.70
CA ILE A 203 -7.34 9.03 -6.02
C ILE A 203 -7.76 7.67 -6.57
N VAL A 204 -8.84 7.09 -6.04
CA VAL A 204 -9.40 5.83 -6.57
C VAL A 204 -9.84 6.01 -8.01
N ALA A 205 -10.52 7.09 -8.35
CA ALA A 205 -10.94 7.38 -9.72
C ALA A 205 -9.74 7.54 -10.66
N ALA A 206 -8.75 8.36 -10.29
CA ALA A 206 -7.55 8.61 -11.09
C ALA A 206 -6.74 7.32 -11.35
N PHE A 207 -6.54 6.50 -10.32
CA PHE A 207 -5.80 5.24 -10.48
C PHE A 207 -6.58 4.20 -11.29
N LYS A 208 -7.89 4.16 -11.17
CA LYS A 208 -8.73 3.28 -11.98
C LYS A 208 -8.66 3.62 -13.46
N ASP A 209 -8.70 4.90 -13.82
CA ASP A 209 -8.53 5.38 -15.20
C ASP A 209 -7.11 5.07 -15.70
N TRP A 210 -6.11 5.11 -14.83
CA TRP A 210 -4.74 4.72 -15.13
C TRP A 210 -4.57 3.20 -15.29
N GLY A 211 -5.55 2.39 -14.90
CA GLY A 211 -5.59 0.94 -15.05
C GLY A 211 -5.21 0.15 -13.80
N VAL A 212 -5.34 0.75 -12.61
CA VAL A 212 -5.13 0.11 -11.31
C VAL A 212 -6.35 0.34 -10.42
N ASP A 213 -7.06 -0.71 -10.05
CA ASP A 213 -8.20 -0.63 -9.13
C ASP A 213 -7.72 -0.84 -7.69
N LEU A 214 -7.35 0.28 -7.02
CA LEU A 214 -6.76 0.25 -5.67
C LEU A 214 -7.67 -0.45 -4.63
N PRO A 215 -8.99 -0.18 -4.54
CA PRO A 215 -9.86 -0.86 -3.60
C PRO A 215 -9.93 -2.37 -3.80
N VAL A 216 -9.95 -2.84 -5.04
CA VAL A 216 -9.94 -4.28 -5.34
C VAL A 216 -8.68 -4.94 -4.76
N ILE A 217 -7.53 -4.26 -4.82
CA ILE A 217 -6.29 -4.74 -4.19
C ILE A 217 -6.45 -4.78 -2.67
N GLY A 218 -7.03 -3.75 -2.07
CA GLY A 218 -7.25 -3.66 -0.62
C GLY A 218 -8.09 -4.82 -0.05
N GLU A 219 -9.10 -5.25 -0.81
CA GLU A 219 -10.02 -6.32 -0.40
C GLU A 219 -9.48 -7.74 -0.58
N LEU A 220 -8.35 -7.92 -1.29
CA LEU A 220 -7.81 -9.25 -1.54
C LEU A 220 -7.40 -9.96 -0.24
N TYR A 221 -7.93 -11.18 -0.05
CA TYR A 221 -7.63 -12.07 1.09
C TYR A 221 -7.93 -11.52 2.48
N TYR A 222 -8.69 -10.44 2.55
CA TYR A 222 -9.30 -10.01 3.81
C TYR A 222 -10.54 -10.86 4.10
N GLU A 223 -10.58 -11.53 5.25
CA GLU A 223 -11.73 -12.28 5.78
C GLU A 223 -11.96 -11.96 7.25
#